data_01a7bc706e85c389f967b6d05551d02a
#
_entry.id   01a7bc706e85c389f967b6d05551d02a
#
_cell.length_a   1.000
_cell.length_b   1.000
_cell.length_c   1.000
_cell.angle_alpha   90.00
_cell.angle_beta   90.00
_cell.angle_gamma   90.00
#
_symmetry.space_group_name_H-M   'P 1'
#
loop_
_entity.id
_entity.type
_entity.pdbx_description
1 polymer ?
#
loop_
_entity_poly.entity_id
_entity_poly.type
_entity_poly.pdbx_seq_one_letter_code
_entity_poly.pdbx_strand_id
1 'polypeptide(L)'
;MGKVCFLYAGQGSQKVGMGADIYEAYPTFKKVIDGIELDFNLKELMFHGEESELSKTRYTQPYMSAFAAGVTEVLKENGIVPDGALGLSLGEYGALYAAGVFDISEYIPLTAFRGKAMEEAAEGKNTVMSAVMGLDSGKIEEVCRAVDGFVEVTNYNCPGQYVICGEEEAVIRAEEGLKEAGAKRCIRLNVTAPFHTKLLKEAGEKLSEYFSKMTFNEPKISLALNLTGKLYEKGDNLKDIMAKQSQSAIHFEDCAKAMLNEGFDRFIEIGPGNVLSGFVKKTAAAIGAKADIITIQNKEDLEKVIGNRLIIQ
;
A
#
# COMPACT_ATOMS: atom_id res chain seq x y z
N MET A 1 -12.19 24.14 7.31
CA MET A 1 -11.54 22.96 7.88
C MET A 1 -10.77 22.24 6.78
N GLY A 2 -9.57 21.71 7.06
CA GLY A 2 -8.82 20.93 6.07
C GLY A 2 -9.46 19.57 5.85
N LYS A 3 -9.30 18.99 4.63
CA LYS A 3 -9.77 17.64 4.32
C LYS A 3 -8.82 16.60 4.90
N VAL A 4 -9.35 15.53 5.49
CA VAL A 4 -8.59 14.42 6.08
C VAL A 4 -8.49 13.25 5.11
N CYS A 5 -7.27 12.81 4.81
CA CYS A 5 -6.98 11.63 4.02
C CYS A 5 -6.39 10.52 4.91
N PHE A 6 -6.96 9.31 4.86
CA PHE A 6 -6.32 8.14 5.45
C PHE A 6 -5.33 7.54 4.45
N LEU A 7 -4.10 7.32 4.92
CA LEU A 7 -3.04 6.65 4.16
C LEU A 7 -2.87 5.23 4.69
N TYR A 8 -2.97 4.25 3.80
CA TYR A 8 -2.84 2.85 4.17
C TYR A 8 -1.50 2.28 3.74
N ALA A 9 -0.71 1.85 4.72
CA ALA A 9 0.60 1.27 4.49
C ALA A 9 0.52 -0.03 3.65
N GLY A 10 1.52 -0.24 2.81
CA GLY A 10 1.71 -1.47 2.06
C GLY A 10 2.48 -2.53 2.83
N GLN A 11 2.79 -3.64 2.15
CA GLN A 11 3.66 -4.70 2.65
C GLN A 11 5.11 -4.19 2.83
N GLY A 12 5.83 -4.72 3.81
CA GLY A 12 7.26 -4.49 4.02
C GLY A 12 7.64 -3.89 5.38
N SER A 13 6.66 -3.46 6.17
CA SER A 13 6.91 -2.86 7.49
C SER A 13 6.25 -3.64 8.65
N GLN A 14 5.63 -4.79 8.37
CA GLN A 14 5.00 -5.64 9.36
C GLN A 14 5.99 -6.15 10.40
N LYS A 15 5.51 -6.30 11.64
CA LYS A 15 6.27 -6.84 12.77
C LYS A 15 5.39 -7.76 13.60
N VAL A 16 5.95 -8.85 14.10
CA VAL A 16 5.26 -9.70 15.07
C VAL A 16 4.86 -8.88 16.30
N GLY A 17 3.64 -9.08 16.79
CA GLY A 17 3.08 -8.33 17.92
C GLY A 17 2.49 -6.97 17.57
N MET A 18 2.55 -6.53 16.30
CA MET A 18 1.93 -5.27 15.89
C MET A 18 0.41 -5.28 16.16
N GLY A 19 -0.06 -4.27 16.88
CA GLY A 19 -1.47 -4.12 17.25
C GLY A 19 -1.89 -4.89 18.51
N ALA A 20 -0.98 -5.63 19.17
CA ALA A 20 -1.31 -6.33 20.41
C ALA A 20 -1.73 -5.36 21.53
N ASP A 21 -1.07 -4.23 21.66
CA ASP A 21 -1.39 -3.16 22.60
C ASP A 21 -2.75 -2.51 22.32
N ILE A 22 -3.12 -2.36 21.04
CA ILE A 22 -4.43 -1.85 20.61
C ILE A 22 -5.51 -2.90 20.87
N TYR A 23 -5.21 -4.18 20.59
CA TYR A 23 -6.12 -5.29 20.84
C TYR A 23 -6.51 -5.40 22.32
N GLU A 24 -5.55 -5.22 23.23
CA GLU A 24 -5.82 -5.23 24.68
C GLU A 24 -6.63 -3.99 25.15
N ALA A 25 -6.46 -2.85 24.50
CA ALA A 25 -7.02 -1.58 24.95
C ALA A 25 -8.38 -1.23 24.31
N TYR A 26 -8.64 -1.67 23.09
CA TYR A 26 -9.81 -1.24 22.31
C TYR A 26 -10.72 -2.42 21.94
N PRO A 27 -11.93 -2.52 22.56
CA PRO A 27 -12.89 -3.60 22.25
C PRO A 27 -13.27 -3.68 20.76
N THR A 28 -13.34 -2.53 20.08
CA THR A 28 -13.65 -2.45 18.64
C THR A 28 -12.54 -3.09 17.79
N PHE A 29 -11.27 -2.80 18.08
CA PHE A 29 -10.14 -3.47 17.41
C PHE A 29 -10.15 -4.97 17.68
N LYS A 30 -10.35 -5.35 18.95
CA LYS A 30 -10.45 -6.75 19.37
C LYS A 30 -11.55 -7.49 18.61
N LYS A 31 -12.75 -6.89 18.49
CA LYS A 31 -13.88 -7.46 17.74
C LYS A 31 -13.54 -7.69 16.27
N VAL A 32 -12.81 -6.77 15.65
CA VAL A 32 -12.33 -6.92 14.26
C VAL A 32 -11.42 -8.14 14.15
N ILE A 33 -10.39 -8.22 15.00
CA ILE A 33 -9.40 -9.31 14.93
C ILE A 33 -10.04 -10.68 15.26
N ASP A 34 -10.88 -10.75 16.29
CA ASP A 34 -11.54 -11.99 16.71
C ASP A 34 -12.61 -12.47 15.71
N GLY A 35 -13.13 -11.57 14.87
CA GLY A 35 -14.12 -11.89 13.84
C GLY A 35 -13.52 -12.33 12.49
N ILE A 36 -12.19 -12.42 12.36
CA ILE A 36 -11.54 -12.83 11.11
C ILE A 36 -11.57 -14.35 10.97
N GLU A 37 -12.18 -14.82 9.88
CA GLU A 37 -12.23 -16.22 9.52
C GLU A 37 -11.40 -16.47 8.25
N LEU A 38 -10.28 -17.18 8.40
CA LEU A 38 -9.39 -17.61 7.32
C LEU A 38 -9.07 -19.11 7.52
N ASP A 39 -8.43 -19.72 6.52
CA ASP A 39 -7.96 -21.11 6.56
C ASP A 39 -6.74 -21.33 7.49
N PHE A 40 -6.28 -20.27 8.14
CA PHE A 40 -5.23 -20.28 9.16
C PHE A 40 -5.56 -19.31 10.30
N ASN A 41 -4.91 -19.49 11.45
CA ASN A 41 -5.11 -18.62 12.61
C ASN A 41 -4.31 -17.33 12.47
N LEU A 42 -4.92 -16.31 11.85
CA LEU A 42 -4.26 -15.01 11.62
C LEU A 42 -3.87 -14.36 12.94
N LYS A 43 -4.71 -14.38 13.97
CA LYS A 43 -4.45 -13.76 15.27
C LYS A 43 -3.22 -14.36 15.96
N GLU A 44 -3.08 -15.69 15.95
CA GLU A 44 -1.90 -16.36 16.50
C GLU A 44 -0.65 -15.96 15.74
N LEU A 45 -0.71 -15.94 14.41
CA LEU A 45 0.40 -15.50 13.57
C LEU A 45 0.77 -14.03 13.81
N MET A 46 -0.24 -13.15 13.97
CA MET A 46 -0.02 -11.72 14.23
C MET A 46 0.76 -11.46 15.51
N PHE A 47 0.40 -12.12 16.59
CA PHE A 47 0.88 -11.78 17.92
C PHE A 47 2.02 -12.67 18.39
N HIS A 48 2.11 -13.91 17.91
CA HIS A 48 3.03 -14.93 18.40
C HIS A 48 3.77 -15.71 17.31
N GLY A 49 3.49 -15.44 16.03
CA GLY A 49 4.10 -16.16 14.92
C GLY A 49 5.60 -15.85 14.74
N GLU A 50 6.26 -16.67 13.94
CA GLU A 50 7.65 -16.44 13.55
C GLU A 50 7.73 -15.34 12.46
N GLU A 51 8.74 -14.48 12.55
CA GLU A 51 8.93 -13.38 11.59
C GLU A 51 9.08 -13.89 10.15
N SER A 52 9.73 -15.04 9.98
CA SER A 52 9.90 -15.71 8.67
C SER A 52 8.57 -16.14 8.06
N GLU A 53 7.62 -16.60 8.87
CA GLU A 53 6.26 -16.94 8.39
C GLU A 53 5.48 -15.68 8.07
N LEU A 54 5.51 -14.70 8.99
CA LEU A 54 4.79 -13.44 8.82
C LEU A 54 5.27 -12.67 7.57
N SER A 55 6.51 -12.85 7.15
CA SER A 55 7.09 -12.20 5.96
C SER A 55 6.63 -12.82 4.64
N LYS A 56 5.98 -13.99 4.65
CA LYS A 56 5.40 -14.57 3.44
C LYS A 56 4.22 -13.72 2.97
N THR A 57 4.16 -13.42 1.68
CA THR A 57 3.16 -12.51 1.11
C THR A 57 1.73 -12.92 1.43
N ARG A 58 1.44 -14.23 1.43
CA ARG A 58 0.11 -14.78 1.77
C ARG A 58 -0.35 -14.45 3.20
N TYR A 59 0.57 -14.26 4.13
CA TYR A 59 0.29 -13.93 5.52
C TYR A 59 0.43 -12.45 5.83
N THR A 60 1.45 -11.79 5.24
CA THR A 60 1.66 -10.35 5.42
C THR A 60 0.44 -9.54 5.00
N GLN A 61 -0.18 -9.88 3.86
CA GLN A 61 -1.26 -9.06 3.33
C GLN A 61 -2.50 -9.05 4.22
N PRO A 62 -3.10 -10.18 4.61
CA PRO A 62 -4.24 -10.15 5.53
C PRO A 62 -3.88 -9.60 6.91
N TYR A 63 -2.64 -9.79 7.38
CA TYR A 63 -2.17 -9.21 8.63
C TYR A 63 -2.21 -7.67 8.62
N MET A 64 -1.58 -7.07 7.63
CA MET A 64 -1.56 -5.62 7.46
C MET A 64 -2.98 -5.06 7.30
N SER A 65 -3.83 -5.77 6.56
CA SER A 65 -5.23 -5.40 6.35
C SER A 65 -6.06 -5.49 7.62
N ALA A 66 -5.84 -6.50 8.45
CA ALA A 66 -6.52 -6.66 9.74
C ALA A 66 -6.17 -5.51 10.70
N PHE A 67 -4.88 -5.15 10.79
CA PHE A 67 -4.45 -3.99 11.56
C PHE A 67 -5.11 -2.70 11.04
N ALA A 68 -5.05 -2.48 9.72
CA ALA A 68 -5.62 -1.29 9.08
C ALA A 68 -7.14 -1.19 9.31
N ALA A 69 -7.87 -2.30 9.16
CA ALA A 69 -9.30 -2.36 9.44
C ALA A 69 -9.62 -2.06 10.90
N GLY A 70 -8.91 -2.69 11.83
CA GLY A 70 -9.13 -2.48 13.27
C GLY A 70 -8.90 -1.05 13.69
N VAL A 71 -7.80 -0.41 13.25
CA VAL A 71 -7.53 1.01 13.52
C VAL A 71 -8.59 1.91 12.89
N THR A 72 -8.98 1.63 11.64
CA THR A 72 -10.02 2.40 10.93
C THR A 72 -11.34 2.38 11.69
N GLU A 73 -11.77 1.23 12.21
CA GLU A 73 -13.02 1.12 12.98
C GLU A 73 -12.94 1.84 14.34
N VAL A 74 -11.77 1.79 15.00
CA VAL A 74 -11.58 2.57 16.25
C VAL A 74 -11.63 4.07 15.96
N LEU A 75 -11.04 4.55 14.87
CA LEU A 75 -11.11 5.95 14.48
C LEU A 75 -12.56 6.37 14.19
N LYS A 76 -13.30 5.58 13.41
CA LYS A 76 -14.72 5.82 13.08
C LYS A 76 -15.59 5.87 14.35
N GLU A 77 -15.44 4.92 15.27
CA GLU A 77 -16.14 4.89 16.56
C GLU A 77 -15.89 6.17 17.35
N ASN A 78 -14.70 6.72 17.22
CA ASN A 78 -14.30 7.97 17.85
C ASN A 78 -14.67 9.22 17.03
N GLY A 79 -15.45 9.10 15.96
CA GLY A 79 -15.92 10.22 15.12
C GLY A 79 -14.84 10.81 14.20
N ILE A 80 -13.72 10.11 14.00
CA ILE A 80 -12.67 10.48 13.06
C ILE A 80 -12.88 9.68 11.80
N VAL A 81 -13.44 10.34 10.77
CA VAL A 81 -13.75 9.73 9.47
C VAL A 81 -12.96 10.45 8.37
N PRO A 82 -12.50 9.75 7.34
CA PRO A 82 -11.76 10.38 6.27
C PRO A 82 -12.71 11.04 5.24
N ASP A 83 -12.26 12.15 4.65
CA ASP A 83 -12.84 12.75 3.45
C ASP A 83 -12.30 12.10 2.18
N GLY A 84 -11.16 11.41 2.28
CA GLY A 84 -10.53 10.66 1.21
C GLY A 84 -9.58 9.59 1.72
N ALA A 85 -9.20 8.69 0.83
CA ALA A 85 -8.30 7.60 1.15
C ALA A 85 -7.30 7.33 0.01
N LEU A 86 -6.10 6.92 0.40
CA LEU A 86 -4.99 6.57 -0.48
C LEU A 86 -4.19 5.43 0.19
N GLY A 87 -3.74 4.49 -0.58
CA GLY A 87 -2.88 3.41 -0.09
C GLY A 87 -1.83 3.02 -1.11
N LEU A 88 -0.76 2.37 -0.66
CA LEU A 88 0.30 1.87 -1.53
C LEU A 88 0.09 0.37 -1.77
N SER A 89 -0.17 -0.04 -3.01
CA SER A 89 -0.30 -1.45 -3.39
C SER A 89 -1.36 -2.19 -2.55
N LEU A 90 -0.95 -2.99 -1.57
CA LEU A 90 -1.84 -3.62 -0.59
C LEU A 90 -2.70 -2.59 0.14
N GLY A 91 -2.11 -1.45 0.51
CA GLY A 91 -2.82 -0.37 1.20
C GLY A 91 -3.99 0.22 0.41
N GLU A 92 -3.98 0.13 -0.92
CA GLU A 92 -5.11 0.58 -1.74
C GLU A 92 -6.40 -0.21 -1.43
N TYR A 93 -6.29 -1.48 -1.03
CA TYR A 93 -7.44 -2.27 -0.56
C TYR A 93 -7.99 -1.73 0.77
N GLY A 94 -7.12 -1.20 1.65
CA GLY A 94 -7.54 -0.47 2.84
C GLY A 94 -8.24 0.85 2.50
N ALA A 95 -7.77 1.56 1.48
CA ALA A 95 -8.41 2.77 0.99
C ALA A 95 -9.79 2.47 0.37
N LEU A 96 -9.93 1.40 -0.42
CA LEU A 96 -11.21 0.92 -0.95
C LEU A 96 -12.19 0.57 0.18
N TYR A 97 -11.74 -0.15 1.21
CA TYR A 97 -12.53 -0.46 2.39
C TYR A 97 -13.00 0.82 3.11
N ALA A 98 -12.11 1.76 3.36
CA ALA A 98 -12.47 3.04 4.01
C ALA A 98 -13.47 3.85 3.17
N ALA A 99 -13.36 3.77 1.84
CA ALA A 99 -14.28 4.39 0.90
C ALA A 99 -15.63 3.66 0.77
N GLY A 100 -15.80 2.50 1.41
CA GLY A 100 -17.04 1.74 1.44
C GLY A 100 -17.31 0.95 0.15
N VAL A 101 -16.26 0.62 -0.60
CA VAL A 101 -16.37 -0.20 -1.82
C VAL A 101 -16.79 -1.62 -1.47
N PHE A 102 -16.31 -2.15 -0.36
CA PHE A 102 -16.68 -3.46 0.20
C PHE A 102 -16.62 -3.45 1.74
N ASP A 103 -17.21 -4.45 2.35
CA ASP A 103 -17.27 -4.58 3.80
C ASP A 103 -16.03 -5.26 4.37
N ILE A 104 -15.88 -5.17 5.70
CA ILE A 104 -14.76 -5.80 6.43
C ILE A 104 -14.74 -7.32 6.27
N SER A 105 -15.91 -7.95 6.15
CA SER A 105 -16.05 -9.40 5.92
C SER A 105 -15.53 -9.84 4.56
N GLU A 106 -15.45 -8.92 3.59
CA GLU A 106 -14.88 -9.15 2.25
C GLU A 106 -13.41 -8.71 2.19
N TYR A 107 -13.06 -7.63 2.89
CA TYR A 107 -11.74 -7.00 2.81
C TYR A 107 -10.60 -7.95 3.21
N ILE A 108 -10.68 -8.58 4.39
CA ILE A 108 -9.59 -9.41 4.91
C ILE A 108 -9.43 -10.71 4.09
N PRO A 109 -10.50 -11.48 3.81
CA PRO A 109 -10.39 -12.65 2.92
C PRO A 109 -9.87 -12.32 1.52
N LEU A 110 -10.26 -11.17 0.97
CA LEU A 110 -9.76 -10.71 -0.32
C LEU A 110 -8.25 -10.48 -0.29
N THR A 111 -7.71 -9.85 0.75
CA THR A 111 -6.26 -9.61 0.84
C THR A 111 -5.47 -10.89 1.14
N ALA A 112 -6.05 -11.86 1.85
CA ALA A 112 -5.49 -13.20 1.99
C ALA A 112 -5.41 -13.92 0.63
N PHE A 113 -6.49 -13.87 -0.15
CA PHE A 113 -6.51 -14.42 -1.51
C PHE A 113 -5.48 -13.71 -2.42
N ARG A 114 -5.41 -12.38 -2.38
CA ARG A 114 -4.44 -11.60 -3.15
C ARG A 114 -3.00 -11.99 -2.80
N GLY A 115 -2.67 -12.07 -1.52
CA GLY A 115 -1.35 -12.46 -1.06
C GLY A 115 -0.94 -13.83 -1.57
N LYS A 116 -1.84 -14.80 -1.48
CA LYS A 116 -1.64 -16.17 -1.99
C LYS A 116 -1.48 -16.18 -3.51
N ALA A 117 -2.35 -15.52 -4.26
CA ALA A 117 -2.29 -15.47 -5.72
C ALA A 117 -0.99 -14.82 -6.23
N MET A 118 -0.53 -13.76 -5.57
CA MET A 118 0.74 -13.10 -5.93
C MET A 118 1.95 -13.96 -5.59
N GLU A 119 1.94 -14.67 -4.46
CA GLU A 119 3.01 -15.59 -4.06
C GLU A 119 3.12 -16.76 -5.03
N GLU A 120 2.00 -17.42 -5.36
CA GLU A 120 1.96 -18.50 -6.34
C GLU A 120 2.41 -18.06 -7.73
N ALA A 121 1.98 -16.88 -8.18
CA ALA A 121 2.39 -16.34 -9.47
C ALA A 121 3.88 -15.97 -9.53
N ALA A 122 4.53 -15.78 -8.39
CA ALA A 122 5.96 -15.48 -8.29
C ALA A 122 6.85 -16.74 -8.24
N GLU A 123 6.28 -17.93 -8.00
CA GLU A 123 7.07 -19.16 -7.89
C GLU A 123 7.93 -19.40 -9.12
N GLY A 124 9.19 -19.77 -8.90
CA GLY A 124 10.15 -20.06 -9.95
C GLY A 124 10.67 -18.86 -10.74
N LYS A 125 10.26 -17.64 -10.40
CA LYS A 125 10.74 -16.42 -11.05
C LYS A 125 11.93 -15.86 -10.27
N ASN A 126 13.11 -15.89 -10.87
CA ASN A 126 14.33 -15.31 -10.29
C ASN A 126 14.38 -13.81 -10.62
N THR A 127 13.74 -13.00 -9.77
CA THR A 127 13.67 -11.56 -9.94
C THR A 127 14.08 -10.84 -8.66
N VAL A 128 14.52 -9.60 -8.80
CA VAL A 128 14.90 -8.73 -7.69
C VAL A 128 14.28 -7.36 -7.87
N MET A 129 14.10 -6.67 -6.75
CA MET A 129 13.63 -5.29 -6.71
C MET A 129 14.70 -4.38 -6.10
N SER A 130 14.84 -3.18 -6.65
CA SER A 130 15.80 -2.19 -6.15
C SER A 130 15.17 -0.79 -6.10
N ALA A 131 15.28 -0.14 -4.94
CA ALA A 131 14.88 1.24 -4.76
C ALA A 131 15.98 2.18 -5.27
N VAL A 132 15.63 3.03 -6.23
CA VAL A 132 16.51 4.02 -6.85
C VAL A 132 16.24 5.39 -6.26
N MET A 133 17.31 6.05 -5.79
CA MET A 133 17.21 7.33 -5.09
C MET A 133 17.96 8.44 -5.86
N GLY A 134 17.30 9.60 -6.00
CA GLY A 134 17.96 10.84 -6.42
C GLY A 134 18.01 11.09 -7.92
N LEU A 135 17.28 10.31 -8.72
CA LEU A 135 17.03 10.58 -10.15
C LEU A 135 15.54 10.85 -10.39
N ASP A 136 15.21 11.43 -11.51
CA ASP A 136 13.85 11.51 -12.02
C ASP A 136 13.44 10.21 -12.74
N SER A 137 12.14 9.97 -12.83
CA SER A 137 11.57 8.73 -13.39
C SER A 137 11.95 8.54 -14.87
N GLY A 138 11.94 9.61 -15.65
CA GLY A 138 12.23 9.54 -17.09
C GLY A 138 13.67 9.04 -17.35
N LYS A 139 14.63 9.49 -16.52
CA LYS A 139 16.02 9.00 -16.63
C LYS A 139 16.15 7.54 -16.20
N ILE A 140 15.42 7.12 -15.17
CA ILE A 140 15.40 5.72 -14.73
C ILE A 140 14.81 4.82 -15.82
N GLU A 141 13.70 5.22 -16.41
CA GLU A 141 13.06 4.50 -17.51
C GLU A 141 13.97 4.40 -18.75
N GLU A 142 14.70 5.46 -19.08
CA GLU A 142 15.67 5.47 -20.17
C GLU A 142 16.75 4.41 -19.95
N VAL A 143 17.34 4.37 -18.75
CA VAL A 143 18.36 3.39 -18.39
C VAL A 143 17.79 1.98 -18.42
N CYS A 144 16.61 1.75 -17.82
CA CYS A 144 15.97 0.42 -17.84
C CYS A 144 15.70 -0.07 -19.27
N ARG A 145 15.27 0.80 -20.17
CA ARG A 145 15.03 0.44 -21.58
C ARG A 145 16.31 0.13 -22.37
N ALA A 146 17.44 0.70 -21.95
CA ALA A 146 18.73 0.48 -22.61
C ALA A 146 19.43 -0.82 -22.18
N VAL A 147 19.00 -1.41 -21.07
CA VAL A 147 19.57 -2.65 -20.53
C VAL A 147 19.04 -3.87 -21.32
N ASP A 148 19.95 -4.80 -21.64
CA ASP A 148 19.56 -6.11 -22.16
C ASP A 148 18.96 -6.98 -21.05
N GLY A 149 17.81 -7.64 -21.32
CA GLY A 149 17.05 -8.41 -20.36
C GLY A 149 15.85 -7.63 -19.80
N PHE A 150 15.10 -8.27 -18.90
CA PHE A 150 13.87 -7.70 -18.36
C PHE A 150 14.15 -6.87 -17.10
N VAL A 151 13.95 -5.59 -17.18
CA VAL A 151 13.91 -4.66 -16.03
C VAL A 151 12.97 -3.48 -16.33
N GLU A 152 12.11 -3.13 -15.39
CA GLU A 152 11.19 -1.99 -15.54
C GLU A 152 10.96 -1.26 -14.21
N VAL A 153 10.44 -0.03 -14.28
CA VAL A 153 10.01 0.72 -13.10
C VAL A 153 8.66 0.18 -12.63
N THR A 154 8.58 -0.21 -11.38
CA THR A 154 7.38 -0.79 -10.77
C THR A 154 6.67 0.11 -9.77
N ASN A 155 7.40 1.04 -9.16
CA ASN A 155 6.80 1.98 -8.21
C ASN A 155 7.35 3.40 -8.45
N TYR A 156 6.42 4.30 -8.68
CA TYR A 156 6.64 5.74 -8.65
C TYR A 156 6.20 6.25 -7.28
N ASN A 157 7.11 6.23 -6.29
CA ASN A 157 6.77 6.44 -4.89
C ASN A 157 6.63 7.94 -4.54
N CYS A 158 7.62 8.72 -4.89
CA CYS A 158 7.65 10.18 -4.71
C CYS A 158 8.81 10.77 -5.52
N PRO A 159 8.89 12.09 -5.69
CA PRO A 159 9.99 12.72 -6.41
C PRO A 159 11.36 12.25 -5.92
N GLY A 160 12.14 11.70 -6.84
CA GLY A 160 13.47 11.15 -6.58
C GLY A 160 13.51 9.82 -5.81
N GLN A 161 12.41 9.06 -5.76
CA GLN A 161 12.39 7.72 -5.19
C GLN A 161 11.45 6.78 -5.94
N TYR A 162 12.05 5.83 -6.66
CA TYR A 162 11.37 4.89 -7.53
C TYR A 162 11.87 3.47 -7.25
N VAL A 163 11.13 2.46 -7.69
CA VAL A 163 11.58 1.07 -7.58
C VAL A 163 11.62 0.46 -8.97
N ILE A 164 12.69 -0.26 -9.26
CA ILE A 164 12.83 -1.09 -10.45
C ILE A 164 12.74 -2.57 -10.06
N CYS A 165 12.22 -3.39 -10.96
CA CYS A 165 12.14 -4.83 -10.81
C CYS A 165 12.48 -5.51 -12.12
N GLY A 166 13.15 -6.64 -12.04
CA GLY A 166 13.49 -7.42 -13.22
C GLY A 166 14.31 -8.65 -12.89
N GLU A 167 14.83 -9.29 -13.93
CA GLU A 167 15.81 -10.35 -13.82
C GLU A 167 17.05 -9.83 -13.10
N GLU A 168 17.63 -10.66 -12.23
CA GLU A 168 18.73 -10.21 -11.37
C GLU A 168 19.88 -9.57 -12.13
N GLU A 169 20.35 -10.19 -13.21
CA GLU A 169 21.44 -9.67 -14.02
C GLU A 169 21.07 -8.37 -14.75
N ALA A 170 19.82 -8.22 -15.21
CA ALA A 170 19.34 -7.01 -15.84
C ALA A 170 19.26 -5.86 -14.82
N VAL A 171 18.80 -6.14 -13.59
CA VAL A 171 18.77 -5.14 -12.51
C VAL A 171 20.18 -4.74 -12.09
N ILE A 172 21.16 -5.66 -12.05
CA ILE A 172 22.58 -5.32 -11.79
C ILE A 172 23.08 -4.31 -12.82
N ARG A 173 22.90 -4.60 -14.12
CA ARG A 173 23.30 -3.68 -15.20
C ARG A 173 22.56 -2.34 -15.12
N ALA A 174 21.26 -2.37 -14.79
CA ALA A 174 20.50 -1.14 -14.61
C ALA A 174 21.04 -0.32 -13.44
N GLU A 175 21.36 -0.94 -12.28
CA GLU A 175 21.95 -0.22 -11.14
C GLU A 175 23.28 0.43 -11.44
N GLU A 176 24.14 -0.21 -12.26
CA GLU A 176 25.40 0.37 -12.75
C GLU A 176 25.12 1.59 -13.63
N GLY A 177 24.28 1.47 -14.65
CA GLY A 177 23.90 2.59 -15.51
C GLY A 177 23.19 3.72 -14.77
N LEU A 178 22.37 3.41 -13.77
CA LEU A 178 21.72 4.40 -12.93
C LEU A 178 22.71 5.16 -12.05
N LYS A 179 23.74 4.50 -11.51
CA LYS A 179 24.81 5.16 -10.76
C LYS A 179 25.63 6.11 -11.67
N GLU A 180 25.97 5.67 -12.88
CA GLU A 180 26.62 6.49 -13.88
C GLU A 180 25.76 7.71 -14.28
N ALA A 181 24.44 7.53 -14.36
CA ALA A 181 23.48 8.59 -14.61
C ALA A 181 23.26 9.55 -13.42
N GLY A 182 23.88 9.28 -12.24
CA GLY A 182 23.85 10.15 -11.08
C GLY A 182 22.89 9.71 -9.96
N ALA A 183 22.40 8.47 -9.96
CA ALA A 183 21.62 7.94 -8.83
C ALA A 183 22.45 8.00 -7.53
N LYS A 184 21.87 8.57 -6.49
CA LYS A 184 22.54 8.67 -5.19
C LYS A 184 22.70 7.30 -4.52
N ARG A 185 21.72 6.41 -4.68
CA ARG A 185 21.71 5.06 -4.12
C ARG A 185 20.80 4.16 -4.94
N CYS A 186 21.19 2.89 -5.06
CA CYS A 186 20.32 1.76 -5.43
C CYS A 186 20.35 0.80 -4.24
N ILE A 187 19.17 0.47 -3.69
CA ILE A 187 19.02 -0.33 -2.47
C ILE A 187 18.17 -1.54 -2.80
N ARG A 188 18.75 -2.73 -2.73
CA ARG A 188 18.03 -4.00 -2.92
C ARG A 188 16.98 -4.16 -1.83
N LEU A 189 15.77 -4.49 -2.25
CA LEU A 189 14.66 -4.77 -1.34
C LEU A 189 14.67 -6.25 -0.95
N ASN A 190 14.33 -6.54 0.29
CA ASN A 190 14.23 -7.91 0.77
C ASN A 190 12.87 -8.52 0.38
N VAL A 191 12.63 -8.61 -0.93
CA VAL A 191 11.45 -9.24 -1.53
C VAL A 191 11.89 -10.05 -2.74
N THR A 192 11.28 -11.21 -2.94
CA THR A 192 11.65 -12.16 -3.98
C THR A 192 10.62 -12.28 -5.11
N ALA A 193 9.54 -11.50 -5.03
CA ALA A 193 8.49 -11.54 -6.02
C ALA A 193 8.57 -10.34 -6.98
N PRO A 194 8.25 -10.51 -8.28
CA PRO A 194 8.26 -9.45 -9.28
C PRO A 194 6.99 -8.57 -9.17
N PHE A 195 6.81 -7.95 -7.98
CA PHE A 195 5.63 -7.15 -7.72
C PHE A 195 5.47 -6.04 -8.74
N HIS A 196 4.21 -5.85 -9.18
CA HIS A 196 3.82 -4.77 -10.08
C HIS A 196 4.48 -4.83 -11.46
N THR A 197 4.78 -6.04 -11.93
CA THR A 197 5.25 -6.32 -13.29
C THR A 197 4.28 -7.24 -14.02
N LYS A 198 4.37 -7.26 -15.35
CA LYS A 198 3.62 -8.21 -16.21
C LYS A 198 3.87 -9.69 -15.85
N LEU A 199 4.93 -9.99 -15.12
CA LEU A 199 5.24 -11.35 -14.66
C LEU A 199 4.21 -11.89 -13.66
N LEU A 200 3.42 -11.00 -13.01
CA LEU A 200 2.30 -11.37 -12.13
C LEU A 200 0.94 -11.40 -12.84
N LYS A 201 0.91 -11.55 -14.18
CA LYS A 201 -0.33 -11.60 -14.95
C LYS A 201 -1.31 -12.65 -14.41
N GLU A 202 -0.83 -13.83 -14.04
CA GLU A 202 -1.65 -14.90 -13.47
C GLU A 202 -2.34 -14.50 -12.16
N ALA A 203 -1.67 -13.71 -11.31
CA ALA A 203 -2.31 -13.17 -10.11
C ALA A 203 -3.43 -12.20 -10.46
N GLY A 204 -3.22 -11.32 -11.46
CA GLY A 204 -4.25 -10.41 -11.96
C GLY A 204 -5.48 -11.14 -12.53
N GLU A 205 -5.26 -12.23 -13.27
CA GLU A 205 -6.34 -13.07 -13.81
C GLU A 205 -7.15 -13.76 -12.69
N LYS A 206 -6.47 -14.34 -11.68
CA LYS A 206 -7.13 -14.91 -10.49
C LYS A 206 -7.92 -13.85 -9.71
N LEU A 207 -7.37 -12.65 -9.56
CA LEU A 207 -8.07 -11.54 -8.90
C LEU A 207 -9.28 -11.08 -9.71
N SER A 208 -9.18 -11.00 -11.03
CA SER A 208 -10.34 -10.68 -11.90
C SER A 208 -11.48 -11.69 -11.73
N GLU A 209 -11.16 -12.99 -11.68
CA GLU A 209 -12.15 -14.03 -11.40
C GLU A 209 -12.76 -13.88 -10.00
N TYR A 210 -11.95 -13.61 -8.98
CA TYR A 210 -12.42 -13.39 -7.62
C TYR A 210 -13.38 -12.18 -7.56
N PHE A 211 -13.00 -11.05 -8.16
CA PHE A 211 -13.82 -9.84 -8.21
C PHE A 211 -15.13 -10.02 -8.97
N SER A 212 -15.18 -10.95 -9.94
CA SER A 212 -16.44 -11.23 -10.66
C SER A 212 -17.56 -11.70 -9.73
N LYS A 213 -17.20 -12.30 -8.59
CA LYS A 213 -18.11 -12.85 -7.57
C LYS A 213 -18.41 -11.85 -6.43
N MET A 214 -17.70 -10.73 -6.37
CA MET A 214 -17.89 -9.68 -5.36
C MET A 214 -18.76 -8.54 -5.91
N THR A 215 -19.36 -7.79 -4.99
CA THR A 215 -19.96 -6.49 -5.31
C THR A 215 -19.01 -5.38 -4.92
N PHE A 216 -18.62 -4.53 -5.88
CA PHE A 216 -17.91 -3.29 -5.60
C PHE A 216 -18.92 -2.15 -5.62
N ASN A 217 -19.12 -1.51 -4.46
CA ASN A 217 -19.94 -0.30 -4.37
C ASN A 217 -19.17 0.91 -4.88
N GLU A 218 -19.87 1.97 -5.25
CA GLU A 218 -19.23 3.25 -5.57
C GLU A 218 -18.55 3.82 -4.31
N PRO A 219 -17.32 4.33 -4.41
CA PRO A 219 -16.64 5.02 -3.32
C PRO A 219 -17.47 6.20 -2.78
N LYS A 220 -17.57 6.31 -1.46
CA LYS A 220 -18.32 7.37 -0.77
C LYS A 220 -17.47 8.60 -0.44
N ILE A 221 -16.17 8.49 -0.60
CA ILE A 221 -15.16 9.54 -0.34
C ILE A 221 -14.18 9.59 -1.49
N SER A 222 -13.37 10.64 -1.57
CA SER A 222 -12.30 10.72 -2.60
C SER A 222 -11.33 9.54 -2.47
N LEU A 223 -11.06 8.86 -3.57
CA LEU A 223 -10.20 7.67 -3.61
C LEU A 223 -9.17 7.82 -4.72
N ALA A 224 -7.89 7.69 -4.41
CA ALA A 224 -6.84 7.69 -5.42
C ALA A 224 -6.44 6.26 -5.80
N LEU A 225 -6.25 6.01 -7.10
CA LEU A 225 -6.05 4.69 -7.69
C LEU A 225 -4.62 4.53 -8.19
N ASN A 226 -3.89 3.56 -7.67
CA ASN A 226 -2.47 3.35 -7.95
C ASN A 226 -2.16 3.06 -9.42
N LEU A 227 -3.03 2.33 -10.11
CA LEU A 227 -2.84 2.00 -11.53
C LEU A 227 -2.85 3.24 -12.42
N THR A 228 -3.73 4.19 -12.13
CA THR A 228 -3.95 5.37 -12.98
C THR A 228 -3.22 6.62 -12.47
N GLY A 229 -2.80 6.64 -11.20
CA GLY A 229 -2.27 7.84 -10.54
C GLY A 229 -3.32 8.94 -10.34
N LYS A 230 -4.62 8.64 -10.48
CA LYS A 230 -5.72 9.61 -10.47
C LYS A 230 -6.73 9.32 -9.38
N LEU A 231 -7.58 10.30 -9.11
CA LEU A 231 -8.79 10.06 -8.31
C LEU A 231 -9.77 9.20 -9.11
N TYR A 232 -10.52 8.37 -8.37
CA TYR A 232 -11.67 7.67 -8.91
C TYR A 232 -12.68 8.65 -9.49
N GLU A 233 -13.15 8.36 -10.67
CA GLU A 233 -14.26 9.05 -11.32
C GLU A 233 -15.45 8.10 -11.49
N LYS A 234 -16.66 8.64 -11.37
CA LYS A 234 -17.87 7.84 -11.52
C LYS A 234 -17.92 7.17 -12.89
N GLY A 235 -17.98 5.82 -12.87
CA GLY A 235 -17.96 5.02 -14.09
C GLY A 235 -16.64 4.27 -14.32
N ASP A 236 -15.61 4.53 -13.53
CA ASP A 236 -14.38 3.74 -13.55
C ASP A 236 -14.69 2.28 -13.19
N ASN A 237 -14.14 1.36 -13.96
CA ASN A 237 -14.25 -0.06 -13.67
C ASN A 237 -13.25 -0.47 -12.59
N LEU A 238 -13.62 -0.28 -11.31
CA LEU A 238 -12.74 -0.60 -10.18
C LEU A 238 -12.26 -2.05 -10.18
N LYS A 239 -13.09 -3.01 -10.59
CA LYS A 239 -12.69 -4.43 -10.62
C LYS A 239 -11.55 -4.66 -11.62
N ASP A 240 -11.66 -4.08 -12.81
CA ASP A 240 -10.61 -4.18 -13.84
C ASP A 240 -9.33 -3.43 -13.42
N ILE A 241 -9.47 -2.23 -12.85
CA ILE A 241 -8.35 -1.45 -12.32
C ILE A 241 -7.60 -2.23 -11.24
N MET A 242 -8.31 -2.80 -10.27
CA MET A 242 -7.70 -3.55 -9.17
C MET A 242 -7.11 -4.90 -9.60
N ALA A 243 -7.69 -5.56 -10.59
CA ALA A 243 -7.09 -6.77 -11.17
C ALA A 243 -5.76 -6.47 -11.88
N LYS A 244 -5.68 -5.33 -12.58
CA LYS A 244 -4.45 -4.88 -13.25
C LYS A 244 -3.39 -4.34 -12.31
N GLN A 245 -3.78 -3.79 -11.16
CA GLN A 245 -2.87 -3.17 -10.19
C GLN A 245 -1.73 -4.11 -9.76
N SER A 246 -2.01 -5.40 -9.55
CA SER A 246 -1.01 -6.37 -9.10
C SER A 246 0.10 -6.66 -10.12
N GLN A 247 -0.16 -6.42 -11.40
CA GLN A 247 0.71 -6.72 -12.54
C GLN A 247 1.20 -5.48 -13.30
N SER A 248 0.98 -4.29 -12.74
CA SER A 248 1.30 -3.00 -13.37
C SER A 248 1.96 -2.06 -12.36
N ALA A 249 2.70 -1.10 -12.88
CA ALA A 249 3.36 -0.10 -12.04
C ALA A 249 2.39 0.67 -11.14
N ILE A 250 2.88 1.05 -9.96
CA ILE A 250 2.17 1.83 -8.94
C ILE A 250 2.56 3.31 -9.06
N HIS A 251 1.59 4.18 -9.29
CA HIS A 251 1.77 5.63 -9.43
C HIS A 251 1.40 6.37 -8.14
N PHE A 252 2.05 6.03 -7.01
CA PHE A 252 1.74 6.63 -5.72
C PHE A 252 2.04 8.13 -5.67
N GLU A 253 3.13 8.57 -6.30
CA GLU A 253 3.47 10.00 -6.42
C GLU A 253 2.33 10.80 -7.06
N ASP A 254 1.74 10.30 -8.13
CA ASP A 254 0.65 10.97 -8.82
C ASP A 254 -0.66 10.90 -8.03
N CYS A 255 -0.93 9.78 -7.35
CA CYS A 255 -2.02 9.68 -6.39
C CYS A 255 -1.91 10.74 -5.28
N ALA A 256 -0.73 10.89 -4.69
CA ALA A 256 -0.49 11.88 -3.65
C ALA A 256 -0.66 13.31 -4.19
N LYS A 257 -0.16 13.60 -5.41
CA LYS A 257 -0.40 14.89 -6.10
C LYS A 257 -1.88 15.14 -6.33
N ALA A 258 -2.64 14.13 -6.78
CA ALA A 258 -4.07 14.25 -7.02
C ALA A 258 -4.82 14.61 -5.72
N MET A 259 -4.51 13.94 -4.60
CA MET A 259 -5.09 14.25 -3.30
C MET A 259 -4.73 15.67 -2.83
N LEU A 260 -3.47 16.06 -2.90
CA LEU A 260 -3.02 17.40 -2.51
C LEU A 260 -3.68 18.50 -3.35
N ASN A 261 -3.82 18.30 -4.67
CA ASN A 261 -4.50 19.22 -5.59
C ASN A 261 -6.01 19.30 -5.33
N GLU A 262 -6.63 18.25 -4.82
CA GLU A 262 -8.04 18.22 -4.37
C GLU A 262 -8.25 18.96 -3.03
N GLY A 263 -7.16 19.46 -2.43
CA GLY A 263 -7.18 20.26 -1.20
C GLY A 263 -7.07 19.44 0.07
N PHE A 264 -6.59 18.19 0.00
CA PHE A 264 -6.23 17.43 1.20
C PHE A 264 -4.94 17.99 1.78
N ASP A 265 -4.98 18.39 3.03
CA ASP A 265 -3.85 18.96 3.76
C ASP A 265 -3.52 18.21 5.07
N ARG A 266 -4.38 17.28 5.49
CA ARG A 266 -4.21 16.44 6.67
C ARG A 266 -4.21 14.97 6.29
N PHE A 267 -3.19 14.25 6.74
CA PHE A 267 -3.02 12.85 6.40
C PHE A 267 -2.79 12.03 7.67
N ILE A 268 -3.47 10.89 7.78
CA ILE A 268 -3.28 9.93 8.88
C ILE A 268 -2.79 8.63 8.27
N GLU A 269 -1.51 8.32 8.47
CA GLU A 269 -0.93 7.04 8.03
C GLU A 269 -1.26 5.95 9.03
N ILE A 270 -1.95 4.91 8.55
CA ILE A 270 -2.37 3.73 9.30
C ILE A 270 -1.49 2.56 8.90
N GLY A 271 -0.67 2.10 9.82
CA GLY A 271 0.27 1.00 9.60
C GLY A 271 1.62 1.26 10.26
N PRO A 272 2.48 0.23 10.35
CA PRO A 272 3.78 0.38 10.94
C PRO A 272 4.71 1.25 10.08
N GLY A 273 5.54 2.05 10.73
CA GLY A 273 6.46 2.95 10.06
C GLY A 273 5.84 4.29 9.65
N ASN A 274 6.53 5.01 8.77
CA ASN A 274 6.15 6.35 8.30
C ASN A 274 6.57 6.56 6.83
N VAL A 275 6.55 5.49 6.05
CA VAL A 275 7.04 5.49 4.67
C VAL A 275 6.17 6.38 3.79
N LEU A 276 4.85 6.21 3.86
CA LEU A 276 3.93 7.00 3.05
C LEU A 276 3.93 8.48 3.49
N SER A 277 4.05 8.74 4.78
CA SER A 277 4.28 10.08 5.31
C SER A 277 5.47 10.76 4.67
N GLY A 278 6.59 10.04 4.52
CA GLY A 278 7.77 10.51 3.83
C GLY A 278 7.52 10.81 2.34
N PHE A 279 6.78 9.96 1.66
CA PHE A 279 6.42 10.14 0.25
C PHE A 279 5.51 11.35 0.05
N VAL A 280 4.43 11.47 0.84
CA VAL A 280 3.51 12.61 0.77
C VAL A 280 4.21 13.92 1.10
N LYS A 281 5.09 13.97 2.13
CA LYS A 281 5.87 15.16 2.45
C LYS A 281 6.77 15.62 1.29
N LYS A 282 7.47 14.69 0.65
CA LYS A 282 8.32 15.00 -0.51
C LYS A 282 7.49 15.48 -1.71
N THR A 283 6.36 14.82 -1.96
CA THR A 283 5.46 15.21 -3.05
C THR A 283 4.84 16.59 -2.80
N ALA A 284 4.37 16.85 -1.57
CA ALA A 284 3.84 18.16 -1.18
C ALA A 284 4.87 19.27 -1.36
N ALA A 285 6.11 19.05 -0.89
CA ALA A 285 7.20 20.00 -1.05
C ALA A 285 7.51 20.29 -2.52
N ALA A 286 7.48 19.26 -3.38
CA ALA A 286 7.77 19.44 -4.82
C ALA A 286 6.72 20.27 -5.56
N ILE A 287 5.47 20.28 -5.10
CA ILE A 287 4.38 21.07 -5.72
C ILE A 287 4.03 22.34 -4.92
N GLY A 288 4.76 22.63 -3.84
CA GLY A 288 4.52 23.81 -2.99
C GLY A 288 3.26 23.70 -2.12
N ALA A 289 2.73 22.49 -1.89
CA ALA A 289 1.58 22.24 -1.04
C ALA A 289 2.00 22.00 0.43
N LYS A 290 1.02 22.12 1.35
CA LYS A 290 1.21 21.75 2.76
C LYS A 290 0.59 20.37 3.01
N ALA A 291 1.23 19.62 3.91
CA ALA A 291 0.72 18.33 4.37
C ALA A 291 1.09 18.14 5.85
N ASP A 292 0.08 18.17 6.70
CA ASP A 292 0.20 17.79 8.11
C ASP A 292 -0.07 16.29 8.22
N ILE A 293 0.92 15.54 8.71
CA ILE A 293 0.85 14.08 8.68
C ILE A 293 1.10 13.52 10.07
N ILE A 294 0.21 12.64 10.49
CA ILE A 294 0.29 11.86 11.73
C ILE A 294 0.33 10.39 11.36
N THR A 295 1.09 9.59 12.10
CA THR A 295 1.17 8.12 11.90
C THR A 295 0.56 7.40 13.09
N ILE A 296 -0.13 6.27 12.84
CA ILE A 296 -0.68 5.37 13.84
C ILE A 296 -0.04 4.01 13.67
N GLN A 297 0.91 3.68 14.56
CA GLN A 297 1.65 2.45 14.56
C GLN A 297 1.31 1.55 15.75
N ASN A 298 0.82 2.16 16.82
CA ASN A 298 0.59 1.53 18.13
C ASN A 298 -0.54 2.28 18.88
N LYS A 299 -0.85 1.81 20.08
CA LYS A 299 -1.87 2.40 20.96
C LYS A 299 -1.59 3.87 21.30
N GLU A 300 -0.34 4.23 21.61
CA GLU A 300 0.00 5.60 22.01
C GLU A 300 -0.27 6.60 20.88
N ASP A 301 0.09 6.24 19.64
CA ASP A 301 -0.19 7.07 18.47
C ASP A 301 -1.70 7.22 18.24
N LEU A 302 -2.45 6.13 18.38
CA LEU A 302 -3.90 6.13 18.24
C LEU A 302 -4.57 7.01 19.31
N GLU A 303 -4.12 6.94 20.57
CA GLU A 303 -4.60 7.79 21.66
C GLU A 303 -4.32 9.28 21.40
N LYS A 304 -3.15 9.62 20.84
CA LYS A 304 -2.81 11.00 20.44
C LYS A 304 -3.76 11.53 19.38
N VAL A 305 -4.07 10.70 18.36
CA VAL A 305 -5.00 11.08 17.29
C VAL A 305 -6.41 11.29 17.86
N ILE A 306 -6.90 10.37 18.68
CA ILE A 306 -8.22 10.47 19.33
C ILE A 306 -8.30 11.68 20.27
N GLY A 307 -7.24 11.93 21.06
CA GLY A 307 -7.17 13.05 22.00
C GLY A 307 -7.10 14.43 21.33
N ASN A 308 -6.54 14.49 20.12
CA ASN A 308 -6.36 15.74 19.36
C ASN A 308 -7.46 15.99 18.33
N ARG A 309 -8.69 15.51 18.57
CA ARG A 309 -9.84 15.65 17.65
C ARG A 309 -10.03 17.08 17.12
N LEU A 310 -9.81 18.10 17.95
CA LEU A 310 -9.94 19.51 17.57
C LEU A 310 -8.91 19.98 16.54
N ILE A 311 -7.82 19.23 16.34
CA ILE A 311 -6.78 19.56 15.35
C ILE A 311 -7.10 18.83 14.03
N ILE A 312 -7.90 17.75 14.08
CA ILE A 312 -8.24 16.90 12.93
C ILE A 312 -9.59 17.31 12.33
N GLN A 313 -10.49 17.88 13.10
CA GLN A 313 -11.74 18.50 12.65
C GLN A 313 -11.55 20.01 12.41
#